data_b1db67aa25305e07b28e2a9f914ec394
#
_entry.id   b1db67aa25305e07b28e2a9f914ec394
#
_cell.length_a   1.000
_cell.length_b   1.000
_cell.length_c   1.000
_cell.angle_alpha   90.00
_cell.angle_beta   90.00
_cell.angle_gamma   90.00
#
_symmetry.space_group_name_H-M   'P 1'
#
loop_
_entity.id
_entity.type
_entity.pdbx_description
1 polymer ?
#
loop_
_entity_poly.entity_id
_entity_poly.type
_entity_poly.pdbx_seq_one_letter_code
_entity_poly.pdbx_strand_id
1 'polypeptide(L)'
;YTKLPAEAIDYFESIGNYLNVVSNGKLYKCRSTIKEMLTLLPARLFIQTHRAFIVNKRKISKFNAVSVHIGELRIPVSEKYAKSVMQKGF
;
A
#
# COMPACT_ATOMS: atom_id res chain seq x y z
N TYR A 1 5.59 -20.70 0.06
CA TYR A 1 6.26 -19.39 0.13
C TYR A 1 6.52 -18.85 -1.27
N THR A 2 5.88 -17.76 -1.57
CA THR A 2 5.95 -17.15 -2.90
C THR A 2 6.80 -15.90 -2.83
N LYS A 3 7.77 -15.81 -3.75
CA LYS A 3 8.58 -14.59 -3.87
C LYS A 3 7.93 -13.66 -4.89
N LEU A 4 7.64 -12.44 -4.45
CA LEU A 4 7.13 -11.38 -5.33
C LEU A 4 8.13 -10.25 -5.34
N PRO A 5 8.54 -9.76 -6.52
CA PRO A 5 9.33 -8.54 -6.55
C PRO A 5 8.51 -7.37 -6.01
N ALA A 6 9.14 -6.50 -5.24
CA ALA A 6 8.44 -5.38 -4.62
C ALA A 6 7.69 -4.54 -5.66
N GLU A 7 8.28 -4.35 -6.83
CA GLU A 7 7.69 -3.55 -7.91
C GLU A 7 6.37 -4.12 -8.43
N ALA A 8 6.16 -5.42 -8.26
CA ALA A 8 4.95 -6.09 -8.75
C ALA A 8 3.79 -6.01 -7.76
N ILE A 9 4.03 -5.58 -6.53
CA ILE A 9 3.01 -5.50 -5.49
C ILE A 9 2.24 -4.20 -5.65
N ASP A 10 0.91 -4.30 -5.68
CA ASP A 10 0.05 -3.12 -5.79
C ASP A 10 -0.16 -2.47 -4.42
N TYR A 11 -0.57 -3.26 -3.44
CA TYR A 11 -0.77 -2.74 -2.08
C TYR A 11 -0.87 -3.87 -1.06
N PHE A 12 -0.79 -3.46 0.20
CA PHE A 12 -1.00 -4.34 1.36
C PHE A 12 -2.17 -3.82 2.16
N GLU A 13 -2.98 -4.74 2.67
CA GLU A 13 -4.07 -4.39 3.58
C GLU A 13 -3.99 -5.26 4.83
N SER A 14 -4.02 -4.64 6.01
CA SER A 14 -3.99 -5.35 7.28
C SER A 14 -5.38 -5.90 7.59
N ILE A 15 -5.47 -7.21 7.78
CA ILE A 15 -6.71 -7.90 8.15
C ILE A 15 -6.40 -8.80 9.34
N GLY A 16 -6.82 -8.39 10.53
CA GLY A 16 -6.51 -9.15 11.74
C GLY A 16 -5.00 -9.33 11.93
N ASN A 17 -4.53 -10.56 11.97
CA ASN A 17 -3.11 -10.88 12.17
C ASN A 17 -2.34 -11.07 10.87
N TYR A 18 -2.97 -10.77 9.74
CA TYR A 18 -2.39 -11.01 8.42
C TYR A 18 -2.38 -9.74 7.59
N LEU A 19 -1.48 -9.72 6.62
CA LEU A 19 -1.53 -8.74 5.55
C LEU A 19 -2.02 -9.44 4.29
N ASN A 20 -3.00 -8.87 3.63
CA ASN A 20 -3.34 -9.22 2.28
C ASN A 20 -2.37 -8.48 1.36
N VAL A 21 -1.72 -9.22 0.48
CA VAL A 21 -0.77 -8.67 -0.50
C VAL A 21 -1.40 -8.82 -1.85
N VAL A 22 -1.65 -7.72 -2.54
CA VAL A 22 -2.31 -7.76 -3.85
C VAL A 22 -1.31 -7.40 -4.93
N SER A 23 -1.22 -8.27 -5.94
CA SER A 23 -0.31 -8.09 -7.07
C SER A 23 -1.01 -8.56 -8.34
N ASN A 24 -1.22 -7.65 -9.28
CA ASN A 24 -1.87 -7.94 -10.57
C ASN A 24 -3.18 -8.70 -10.43
N GLY A 25 -4.02 -8.28 -9.49
CA GLY A 25 -5.32 -8.91 -9.26
C GLY A 25 -5.28 -10.20 -8.47
N LYS A 26 -4.10 -10.68 -8.09
CA LYS A 26 -3.96 -11.87 -7.27
C LYS A 26 -3.75 -11.49 -5.81
N LEU A 27 -4.35 -12.29 -4.93
CA LEU A 27 -4.29 -12.08 -3.49
C LEU A 27 -3.38 -13.11 -2.83
N TYR A 28 -2.44 -12.64 -2.05
CA TYR A 28 -1.57 -13.48 -1.23
C TYR A 28 -1.73 -13.06 0.22
N LYS A 29 -1.50 -13.98 1.13
CA LYS A 29 -1.55 -13.67 2.57
C LYS A 29 -0.18 -13.80 3.19
N CYS A 30 0.14 -12.87 4.08
CA CYS A 30 1.42 -12.85 4.77
C CYS A 30 1.17 -12.56 6.24
N ARG A 31 1.76 -13.35 7.12
CA ARG A 31 1.61 -13.13 8.57
C ARG A 31 2.61 -12.08 9.00
N SER A 32 2.16 -10.85 9.07
CA SER A 32 2.99 -9.71 9.42
C SER A 32 2.09 -8.55 9.83
N THR A 33 2.69 -7.53 10.43
CA THR A 33 1.99 -6.27 10.71
C THR A 33 2.42 -5.21 9.70
N ILE A 34 1.64 -4.14 9.60
CA ILE A 34 2.00 -2.99 8.76
C ILE A 34 3.37 -2.45 9.18
N LYS A 35 3.57 -2.30 10.48
CA LYS A 35 4.83 -1.77 11.03
C LYS A 35 6.03 -2.61 10.64
N GLU A 36 5.90 -3.93 10.78
CA GLU A 36 6.98 -4.84 10.39
C GLU A 36 7.25 -4.79 8.89
N MET A 37 6.19 -4.79 8.10
CA MET A 37 6.33 -4.78 6.65
C MET A 37 7.02 -3.50 6.16
N LEU A 38 6.70 -2.36 6.77
CA LEU A 38 7.33 -1.08 6.40
C LEU A 38 8.84 -1.10 6.57
N THR A 39 9.36 -1.88 7.51
CA THR A 39 10.81 -1.98 7.69
C THR A 39 11.49 -2.77 6.58
N LEU A 40 10.74 -3.59 5.86
CA LEU A 40 11.26 -4.46 4.81
C LEU A 40 11.12 -3.88 3.41
N LEU A 41 10.21 -2.93 3.22
CA LEU A 41 9.89 -2.39 1.91
C LEU A 41 10.74 -1.18 1.56
N PRO A 42 11.10 -1.02 0.26
CA PRO A 42 11.82 0.19 -0.15
C PRO A 42 10.93 1.42 0.02
N ALA A 43 11.41 2.38 0.82
CA ALA A 43 10.65 3.59 1.10
C ALA A 43 10.35 4.42 -0.15
N ARG A 44 11.20 4.31 -1.18
CA ARG A 44 10.98 5.03 -2.44
C ARG A 44 9.81 4.49 -3.26
N LEU A 45 9.39 3.24 -2.99
CA LEU A 45 8.32 2.59 -3.75
C LEU A 45 6.98 2.60 -3.03
N PHE A 46 6.97 2.62 -1.72
CA PHE A 46 5.75 2.41 -0.94
C PHE A 46 5.46 3.57 -0.02
N ILE A 47 4.17 3.81 0.18
CA ILE A 47 3.71 4.82 1.10
C ILE A 47 2.54 4.27 1.91
N GLN A 48 2.53 4.57 3.20
CA GLN A 48 1.40 4.25 4.05
C GLN A 48 0.33 5.33 3.89
N THR A 49 -0.88 4.93 3.54
CA THR A 49 -1.99 5.87 3.33
C THR A 49 -3.01 5.82 4.47
N HIS A 50 -2.95 4.77 5.26
CA HIS A 50 -3.94 4.49 6.28
C HIS A 50 -3.29 3.50 7.25
N ARG A 51 -3.77 3.43 8.50
CA ARG A 51 -3.20 2.48 9.46
C ARG A 51 -3.21 1.04 8.95
N ALA A 52 -4.12 0.73 8.04
CA ALA A 52 -4.30 -0.62 7.50
C ALA A 52 -3.79 -0.79 6.07
N PHE A 53 -3.22 0.22 5.44
CA PHE A 53 -2.82 0.15 4.04
C PHE A 53 -1.41 0.66 3.78
N ILE A 54 -0.68 -0.06 2.93
CA ILE A 54 0.58 0.38 2.33
C ILE A 54 0.40 0.25 0.83
N VAL A 55 0.75 1.27 0.07
CA VAL A 55 0.47 1.33 -1.38
C VAL A 55 1.76 1.54 -2.16
N ASN A 56 1.87 0.86 -3.30
CA ASN A 56 2.97 1.06 -4.24
C ASN A 56 2.74 2.38 -4.98
N LYS A 57 3.64 3.34 -4.79
CA LYS A 57 3.52 4.67 -5.40
C LYS A 57 3.42 4.63 -6.91
N ARG A 58 4.13 3.71 -7.56
CA ARG A 58 4.16 3.61 -9.02
C ARG A 58 2.87 3.08 -9.61
N LYS A 59 2.03 2.47 -8.79
CA LYS A 59 0.75 1.93 -9.23
C LYS A 59 -0.39 2.93 -9.08
N ILE A 60 -0.15 4.04 -8.40
CA ILE A 60 -1.19 5.05 -8.14
C ILE A 60 -1.49 5.81 -9.43
N SER A 61 -2.74 5.73 -9.89
CA SER A 61 -3.19 6.44 -11.09
C SER A 61 -3.69 7.85 -10.78
N LYS A 62 -4.27 8.05 -9.60
CA LYS A 62 -4.66 9.39 -9.14
C LYS A 62 -4.80 9.38 -7.63
N PHE A 63 -4.74 10.54 -7.03
CA PHE A 63 -4.82 10.66 -5.57
C PHE A 63 -5.36 12.02 -5.15
N ASN A 64 -5.88 12.06 -3.92
CA ASN A 64 -6.26 13.30 -3.25
C ASN A 64 -6.11 13.08 -1.75
N ALA A 65 -6.61 14.01 -0.93
CA ALA A 65 -6.41 13.95 0.52
C ALA A 65 -7.19 12.82 1.21
N VAL A 66 -8.15 12.21 0.53
CA VAL A 66 -9.00 11.18 1.12
C VAL A 66 -8.89 9.82 0.46
N SER A 67 -8.24 9.73 -0.70
CA SER A 67 -8.09 8.45 -1.39
C SER A 67 -6.92 8.42 -2.35
N VAL A 68 -6.41 7.21 -2.61
CA VAL A 68 -5.53 6.94 -3.75
C VAL A 68 -6.21 5.87 -4.58
N HIS A 69 -5.94 5.88 -5.88
CA HIS A 69 -6.55 4.93 -6.80
C HIS A 69 -5.48 4.12 -7.53
N ILE A 70 -5.71 2.82 -7.62
CA ILE A 70 -4.94 1.92 -8.47
C ILE A 70 -5.94 1.39 -9.48
N GLY A 71 -5.92 1.96 -10.70
CA GLY A 71 -6.97 1.68 -11.69
C GLY A 71 -8.32 2.12 -11.14
N GLU A 72 -9.26 1.19 -11.04
CA GLU A 72 -10.60 1.45 -10.51
C GLU A 72 -10.70 1.23 -9.00
N LEU A 73 -9.65 0.68 -8.39
CA LEU A 73 -9.66 0.42 -6.96
C LEU A 73 -9.38 1.70 -6.18
N ARG A 74 -10.24 1.98 -5.21
CA ARG A 74 -10.08 3.14 -4.34
C ARG A 74 -9.58 2.69 -2.97
N ILE A 75 -8.46 3.27 -2.53
CA ILE A 75 -7.86 2.96 -1.23
C ILE A 75 -7.94 4.21 -0.37
N PRO A 76 -8.43 4.10 0.88
CA PRO A 76 -8.62 5.28 1.73
C PRO A 76 -7.29 5.89 2.17
N VAL A 77 -7.30 7.20 2.35
CA VAL A 77 -6.23 7.96 2.98
C VAL A 77 -6.80 8.55 4.26
N SER A 78 -6.25 8.18 5.41
CA SER A 78 -6.70 8.75 6.66
C SER A 78 -6.06 10.11 6.88
N GLU A 79 -6.70 10.92 7.70
CA GLU A 79 -6.25 12.29 7.98
C GLU A 79 -4.78 12.33 8.41
N LYS A 80 -4.37 11.39 9.23
CA LYS A 80 -2.98 11.31 9.72
C LYS A 80 -1.96 11.21 8.59
N TYR A 81 -2.32 10.58 7.49
CA TYR A 81 -1.41 10.31 6.37
C TYR A 81 -1.63 11.22 5.17
N ALA A 82 -2.67 12.05 5.19
CA ALA A 82 -3.05 12.88 4.05
C ALA A 82 -1.92 13.82 3.62
N LYS A 83 -1.24 14.43 4.58
CA LYS A 83 -0.15 15.36 4.28
C LYS A 83 0.99 14.67 3.53
N SER A 84 1.37 13.46 3.98
CA SER A 84 2.42 12.69 3.33
C SER A 84 2.04 12.32 1.90
N VAL A 85 0.79 11.90 1.69
CA VAL A 85 0.29 11.55 0.37
C VAL A 85 0.35 12.76 -0.57
N MET A 86 -0.15 13.91 -0.10
CA MET A 86 -0.21 15.11 -0.93
C MET A 86 1.17 15.69 -1.26
N GLN A 87 2.15 15.46 -0.40
CA GLN A 87 3.50 16.01 -0.59
C GLN A 87 4.42 15.15 -1.45
N LYS A 88 4.08 13.88 -1.68
CA LYS A 88 5.01 12.96 -2.34
C LYS A 88 5.14 13.18 -3.85
N GLY A 89 4.14 13.73 -4.51
CA GLY A 89 4.25 14.03 -5.93
C GLY A 89 4.43 12.80 -6.81
N PHE A 90 3.57 11.82 -6.68
CA PHE A 90 3.65 10.56 -7.43
C PHE A 90 3.64 10.74 -8.93
#